data_47caee2c16f55b109c042d724c454332
#
_entry.id   47caee2c16f55b109c042d724c454332
#
_cell.length_a   1.000
_cell.length_b   1.000
_cell.length_c   1.000
_cell.angle_alpha   90.00
_cell.angle_beta   90.00
_cell.angle_gamma   90.00
#
_symmetry.space_group_name_H-M   'P 1'
#
loop_
_entity.id
_entity.type
_entity.pdbx_description
1 polymer ?
#
loop_
_entity_poly.entity_id
_entity_poly.type
_entity_poly.pdbx_seq_one_letter_code
_entity_poly.pdbx_strand_id
1 'polypeptide(L)'
;WILFAILVSLNIPEIRRNYFSARILKLYKSVLPTISQTEQEAIDAGNVWWDGELFTGNPNWEILRQNPKSSLPAEEKAFLDGPVNTVCEMIDEWAVIHKDYDLPKEVYDFVKKEGFFSLIIPKAYGGLEFTPLGVASVMAKIGSRSPTLSSMVGVPNSLGPAELLMHYGTEEQKDTLLPKLAS
;
A
#
# COMPACT_ATOMS: atom_id res chain seq x y z
N TRP A 1 -28.90 -34.43 9.76
CA TRP A 1 -28.44 -34.28 11.15
C TRP A 1 -26.91 -34.45 11.27
N ILE A 2 -26.30 -35.43 10.60
CA ILE A 2 -24.84 -35.65 10.65
C ILE A 2 -24.09 -34.45 10.12
N LEU A 3 -24.48 -33.92 8.95
CA LEU A 3 -23.86 -32.71 8.37
C LEU A 3 -23.99 -31.50 9.31
N PHE A 4 -25.17 -31.36 9.92
CA PHE A 4 -25.41 -30.28 10.88
C PHE A 4 -24.49 -30.41 12.10
N ALA A 5 -24.33 -31.60 12.65
CA ALA A 5 -23.44 -31.85 13.79
C ALA A 5 -21.97 -31.53 13.45
N ILE A 6 -21.52 -31.90 12.24
CA ILE A 6 -20.18 -31.53 11.76
C ILE A 6 -20.02 -30.01 11.65
N LEU A 7 -20.98 -29.32 11.04
CA LEU A 7 -20.94 -27.87 10.89
C LEU A 7 -20.97 -27.14 12.25
N VAL A 8 -21.77 -27.61 13.19
CA VAL A 8 -21.81 -27.08 14.56
C VAL A 8 -20.47 -27.28 15.27
N SER A 9 -19.87 -28.47 15.14
CA SER A 9 -18.58 -28.74 15.77
C SER A 9 -17.45 -27.86 15.24
N LEU A 10 -17.50 -27.43 13.98
CA LEU A 10 -16.53 -26.48 13.39
C LEU A 10 -16.64 -25.09 13.97
N ASN A 11 -17.76 -24.70 14.57
CA ASN A 11 -17.92 -23.42 15.24
C ASN A 11 -17.36 -23.42 16.68
N ILE A 12 -16.99 -24.57 17.22
CA ILE A 12 -16.31 -24.64 18.52
C ILE A 12 -14.80 -24.52 18.29
N PRO A 13 -14.17 -23.42 18.75
CA PRO A 13 -12.77 -23.10 18.42
C PRO A 13 -11.79 -24.22 18.81
N GLU A 14 -11.97 -24.85 19.97
CA GLU A 14 -11.10 -25.92 20.46
C GLU A 14 -11.17 -27.15 19.56
N ILE A 15 -12.36 -27.55 19.14
CA ILE A 15 -12.58 -28.69 18.24
C ILE A 15 -11.99 -28.40 16.88
N ARG A 16 -12.31 -27.21 16.33
CA ARG A 16 -11.79 -26.78 15.04
C ARG A 16 -10.26 -26.73 15.02
N ARG A 17 -9.64 -26.12 16.04
CA ARG A 17 -8.18 -25.97 16.11
C ARG A 17 -7.48 -27.31 16.23
N ASN A 18 -7.90 -28.15 17.17
CA ASN A 18 -7.18 -29.39 17.50
C ASN A 18 -7.39 -30.51 16.49
N TYR A 19 -8.58 -30.63 15.93
CA TYR A 19 -8.94 -31.77 15.07
C TYR A 19 -8.86 -31.44 13.56
N PHE A 20 -9.06 -30.17 13.18
CA PHE A 20 -9.08 -29.77 11.77
C PHE A 20 -7.91 -28.86 11.43
N SER A 21 -7.86 -27.65 12.00
CA SER A 21 -6.90 -26.62 11.59
C SER A 21 -5.45 -27.05 11.82
N ALA A 22 -5.13 -27.71 12.92
CA ALA A 22 -3.77 -28.17 13.22
C ALA A 22 -3.26 -29.20 12.19
N ARG A 23 -4.14 -30.11 11.73
CA ARG A 23 -3.77 -31.10 10.72
C ARG A 23 -3.61 -30.49 9.35
N ILE A 24 -4.55 -29.62 8.96
CA ILE A 24 -4.50 -28.87 7.69
C ILE A 24 -3.27 -27.98 7.68
N LEU A 25 -2.95 -27.27 8.76
CA LEU A 25 -1.76 -26.44 8.89
C LEU A 25 -0.47 -27.24 8.71
N LYS A 26 -0.41 -28.46 9.29
CA LYS A 26 0.76 -29.33 9.12
C LYS A 26 0.96 -29.73 7.65
N LEU A 27 -0.13 -30.11 6.97
CA LEU A 27 -0.09 -30.42 5.54
C LEU A 27 0.29 -29.19 4.73
N TYR A 28 -0.32 -28.03 5.01
CA TYR A 28 -0.05 -26.78 4.30
C TYR A 28 1.42 -26.36 4.44
N LYS A 29 1.98 -26.42 5.65
CA LYS A 29 3.41 -26.14 5.89
C LYS A 29 4.37 -27.04 5.11
N SER A 30 3.98 -28.28 4.79
CA SER A 30 4.83 -29.18 4.04
C SER A 30 4.90 -28.88 2.54
N VAL A 31 3.95 -28.09 2.00
CA VAL A 31 3.90 -27.69 0.58
C VAL A 31 4.28 -26.23 0.36
N LEU A 32 4.45 -25.44 1.43
CA LEU A 32 4.94 -24.08 1.32
C LEU A 32 6.41 -24.07 0.90
N PRO A 33 6.80 -23.13 0.02
CA PRO A 33 8.20 -22.89 -0.26
C PRO A 33 8.94 -22.47 1.02
N THR A 34 10.21 -22.78 1.09
CA THR A 34 11.06 -22.30 2.19
C THR A 34 11.26 -20.80 2.06
N ILE A 35 11.08 -20.09 3.18
CA ILE A 35 11.37 -18.67 3.26
C ILE A 35 12.90 -18.49 3.12
N SER A 36 13.35 -17.54 2.31
CA SER A 36 14.76 -17.18 2.19
C SER A 36 15.26 -16.53 3.50
N GLN A 37 16.58 -16.56 3.69
CA GLN A 37 17.17 -15.92 4.87
C GLN A 37 16.83 -14.42 4.95
N THR A 38 16.87 -13.71 3.84
CA THR A 38 16.55 -12.27 3.77
C THR A 38 15.09 -12.01 4.13
N GLU A 39 14.16 -12.85 3.66
CA GLU A 39 12.74 -12.74 4.03
C GLU A 39 12.52 -13.01 5.51
N GLN A 40 13.23 -13.99 6.08
CA GLN A 40 13.14 -14.29 7.50
C GLN A 40 13.69 -13.13 8.34
N GLU A 41 14.82 -12.55 7.97
CA GLU A 41 15.39 -11.37 8.63
C GLU A 41 14.44 -10.17 8.58
N ALA A 42 13.77 -9.95 7.45
CA ALA A 42 12.76 -8.90 7.32
C ALA A 42 11.54 -9.14 8.22
N ILE A 43 11.06 -10.38 8.31
CA ILE A 43 9.94 -10.75 9.19
C ILE A 43 10.34 -10.58 10.65
N ASP A 44 11.55 -11.00 11.04
CA ASP A 44 12.04 -10.93 12.41
C ASP A 44 12.31 -9.49 12.86
N ALA A 45 12.68 -8.60 11.93
CA ALA A 45 12.88 -7.17 12.18
C ALA A 45 11.57 -6.37 12.16
N GLY A 46 10.52 -6.90 11.53
CA GLY A 46 9.25 -6.22 11.34
C GLY A 46 8.42 -6.11 12.62
N ASN A 47 7.75 -4.98 12.79
CA ASN A 47 6.73 -4.81 13.80
C ASN A 47 5.35 -5.01 13.15
N VAL A 48 4.59 -5.96 13.69
CA VAL A 48 3.21 -6.18 13.29
C VAL A 48 2.32 -5.36 14.21
N TRP A 49 1.55 -4.46 13.63
CA TRP A 49 0.59 -3.67 14.40
C TRP A 49 -0.77 -4.39 14.50
N TRP A 50 -1.89 -3.66 14.58
CA TRP A 50 -3.21 -4.24 14.75
C TRP A 50 -3.63 -5.21 13.62
N ASP A 51 -3.11 -5.03 12.41
CA ASP A 51 -3.35 -5.95 11.29
C ASP A 51 -2.96 -7.41 11.60
N GLY A 52 -1.98 -7.62 12.48
CA GLY A 52 -1.67 -8.96 12.99
C GLY A 52 -2.80 -9.63 13.77
N GLU A 53 -3.68 -8.84 14.41
CA GLU A 53 -4.84 -9.36 15.12
C GLU A 53 -5.82 -10.12 14.22
N LEU A 54 -5.92 -9.74 12.93
CA LEU A 54 -6.78 -10.41 11.95
C LEU A 54 -6.43 -11.89 11.79
N PHE A 55 -5.16 -12.24 11.94
CA PHE A 55 -4.66 -13.61 11.82
C PHE A 55 -4.87 -14.46 13.07
N THR A 56 -5.27 -13.86 14.19
CA THR A 56 -5.61 -14.62 15.43
C THR A 56 -6.92 -15.38 15.31
N GLY A 57 -7.78 -15.00 14.36
CA GLY A 57 -9.15 -15.49 14.19
C GLY A 57 -10.15 -14.93 15.21
N ASN A 58 -9.70 -14.06 16.10
CA ASN A 58 -10.54 -13.31 17.06
C ASN A 58 -9.88 -11.96 17.36
N PRO A 59 -9.88 -11.03 16.39
CA PRO A 59 -9.16 -9.76 16.50
C PRO A 59 -9.74 -8.86 17.60
N ASN A 60 -8.87 -8.19 18.34
CA ASN A 60 -9.25 -7.20 19.33
C ASN A 60 -9.60 -5.87 18.67
N TRP A 61 -10.86 -5.69 18.32
CA TRP A 61 -11.38 -4.46 17.69
C TRP A 61 -11.30 -3.23 18.58
N GLU A 62 -11.18 -3.39 19.90
CA GLU A 62 -11.09 -2.28 20.83
C GLU A 62 -9.78 -1.50 20.65
N ILE A 63 -8.67 -2.20 20.40
CA ILE A 63 -7.37 -1.59 20.10
C ILE A 63 -7.50 -0.66 18.89
N LEU A 64 -8.19 -1.12 17.83
CA LEU A 64 -8.40 -0.30 16.62
C LEU A 64 -9.29 0.91 16.89
N ARG A 65 -10.35 0.73 17.68
CA ARG A 65 -11.28 1.83 18.01
C ARG A 65 -10.68 2.92 18.91
N GLN A 66 -9.73 2.55 19.75
CA GLN A 66 -9.04 3.49 20.65
C GLN A 66 -7.98 4.32 19.92
N ASN A 67 -7.60 3.93 18.70
CA ASN A 67 -6.69 4.76 17.93
C ASN A 67 -7.32 6.09 17.54
N PRO A 68 -6.58 7.19 17.71
CA PRO A 68 -7.05 8.49 17.28
C PRO A 68 -7.30 8.48 15.76
N LYS A 69 -8.42 9.03 15.35
CA LYS A 69 -8.70 9.21 13.91
C LYS A 69 -7.71 10.23 13.37
N SER A 70 -6.81 9.76 12.52
CA SER A 70 -5.93 10.65 11.76
C SER A 70 -6.76 11.47 10.77
N SER A 71 -6.43 12.73 10.63
CA SER A 71 -7.03 13.62 9.61
C SER A 71 -5.93 14.08 8.66
N LEU A 72 -6.28 14.23 7.39
CA LEU A 72 -5.38 14.77 6.39
C LEU A 72 -5.12 16.26 6.65
N PRO A 73 -3.87 16.73 6.54
CA PRO A 73 -3.57 18.15 6.42
C PRO A 73 -4.38 18.80 5.29
N ALA A 74 -4.64 20.11 5.42
CA ALA A 74 -5.45 20.82 4.44
C ALA A 74 -4.89 20.76 3.01
N GLU A 75 -3.58 20.79 2.87
CA GLU A 75 -2.87 20.69 1.59
C GLU A 75 -3.08 19.31 0.94
N GLU A 76 -2.91 18.23 1.68
CA GLU A 76 -3.13 16.86 1.20
C GLU A 76 -4.61 16.64 0.81
N LYS A 77 -5.51 17.20 1.61
CA LYS A 77 -6.95 17.17 1.29
C LYS A 77 -7.25 17.95 0.01
N ALA A 78 -6.68 19.14 -0.18
CA ALA A 78 -6.84 19.92 -1.40
C ALA A 78 -6.30 19.18 -2.64
N PHE A 79 -5.18 18.49 -2.49
CA PHE A 79 -4.62 17.67 -3.56
C PHE A 79 -5.55 16.51 -3.95
N LEU A 80 -6.15 15.82 -2.94
CA LEU A 80 -7.14 14.76 -3.17
C LEU A 80 -8.42 15.28 -3.86
N ASP A 81 -8.90 16.44 -3.46
CA ASP A 81 -10.15 17.01 -3.96
C ASP A 81 -9.96 17.74 -5.31
N GLY A 82 -8.74 18.11 -5.66
CA GLY A 82 -8.36 18.77 -6.92
C GLY A 82 -7.63 17.83 -7.87
N PRO A 83 -6.28 17.83 -7.87
CA PRO A 83 -5.48 17.08 -8.84
C PRO A 83 -5.84 15.60 -8.96
N VAL A 84 -6.11 14.92 -7.84
CA VAL A 84 -6.45 13.49 -7.87
C VAL A 84 -7.82 13.25 -8.51
N ASN A 85 -8.82 14.09 -8.26
CA ASN A 85 -10.10 14.00 -8.97
C ASN A 85 -9.90 14.23 -10.46
N THR A 86 -9.17 15.27 -10.83
CA THR A 86 -8.94 15.60 -12.23
C THR A 86 -8.28 14.46 -13.00
N VAL A 87 -7.21 13.86 -12.46
CA VAL A 87 -6.56 12.74 -13.15
C VAL A 87 -7.46 11.52 -13.25
N CYS A 88 -8.30 11.25 -12.23
CA CYS A 88 -9.27 10.17 -12.28
C CYS A 88 -10.34 10.37 -13.38
N GLU A 89 -10.72 11.61 -13.67
CA GLU A 89 -11.65 11.96 -14.74
C GLU A 89 -11.00 11.87 -16.14
N MET A 90 -9.70 12.12 -16.25
CA MET A 90 -8.97 12.06 -17.52
C MET A 90 -8.77 10.63 -18.05
N ILE A 91 -8.88 9.60 -17.20
CA ILE A 91 -8.52 8.23 -17.56
C ILE A 91 -9.72 7.42 -18.02
N ASP A 92 -9.61 6.87 -19.23
CA ASP A 92 -10.39 5.74 -19.70
C ASP A 92 -9.56 4.44 -19.54
N GLU A 93 -9.69 3.80 -18.37
CA GLU A 93 -8.92 2.58 -18.07
C GLU A 93 -9.19 1.44 -19.04
N TRP A 94 -10.41 1.39 -19.62
CA TRP A 94 -10.72 0.39 -20.63
C TRP A 94 -9.89 0.61 -21.91
N ALA A 95 -9.75 1.85 -22.36
CA ALA A 95 -8.92 2.19 -23.50
C ALA A 95 -7.44 1.91 -23.21
N VAL A 96 -6.95 2.29 -22.02
CA VAL A 96 -5.58 2.01 -21.57
C VAL A 96 -5.27 0.51 -21.66
N ILE A 97 -6.17 -0.36 -21.18
CA ILE A 97 -5.89 -1.80 -21.11
C ILE A 97 -6.11 -2.50 -22.46
N HIS A 98 -7.11 -2.08 -23.26
CA HIS A 98 -7.55 -2.86 -24.41
C HIS A 98 -7.22 -2.25 -25.78
N LYS A 99 -6.83 -0.98 -25.83
CA LYS A 99 -6.52 -0.29 -27.09
C LYS A 99 -5.12 0.25 -27.15
N ASP A 100 -4.77 1.08 -26.15
CA ASP A 100 -3.56 1.90 -26.21
C ASP A 100 -2.37 1.19 -25.55
N TYR A 101 -2.63 0.27 -24.61
CA TYR A 101 -1.66 -0.47 -23.82
C TYR A 101 -0.67 0.43 -23.07
N ASP A 102 -1.04 1.69 -22.88
CA ASP A 102 -0.27 2.72 -22.17
C ASP A 102 -1.19 3.86 -21.72
N LEU A 103 -0.71 4.70 -20.80
CA LEU A 103 -1.44 5.90 -20.38
C LEU A 103 -1.34 6.98 -21.47
N PRO A 104 -2.42 7.73 -21.71
CA PRO A 104 -2.39 8.88 -22.61
C PRO A 104 -1.34 9.90 -22.20
N LYS A 105 -0.69 10.49 -23.19
CA LYS A 105 0.38 11.47 -22.95
C LYS A 105 -0.07 12.65 -22.06
N GLU A 106 -1.30 13.13 -22.25
CA GLU A 106 -1.89 14.21 -21.46
C GLU A 106 -2.06 13.83 -19.98
N VAL A 107 -2.35 12.56 -19.67
CA VAL A 107 -2.41 12.05 -18.30
C VAL A 107 -1.02 12.05 -17.70
N TYR A 108 -0.03 11.55 -18.43
CA TYR A 108 1.36 11.53 -17.99
C TYR A 108 1.90 12.95 -17.72
N ASP A 109 1.67 13.88 -18.65
CA ASP A 109 2.08 15.27 -18.51
C ASP A 109 1.42 15.95 -17.31
N PHE A 110 0.14 15.68 -17.07
CA PHE A 110 -0.59 16.19 -15.91
C PHE A 110 -0.04 15.63 -14.59
N VAL A 111 0.13 14.35 -14.52
CA VAL A 111 0.66 13.64 -13.32
C VAL A 111 2.06 14.18 -12.96
N LYS A 112 2.91 14.38 -13.97
CA LYS A 112 4.23 14.95 -13.78
C LYS A 112 4.15 16.40 -13.30
N LYS A 113 3.36 17.23 -13.96
CA LYS A 113 3.20 18.66 -13.65
C LYS A 113 2.66 18.88 -12.22
N GLU A 114 1.70 18.08 -11.80
CA GLU A 114 1.07 18.22 -10.49
C GLU A 114 1.86 17.53 -9.34
N GLY A 115 3.02 16.91 -9.64
CA GLY A 115 3.93 16.36 -8.64
C GLY A 115 3.56 15.00 -8.08
N PHE A 116 2.75 14.20 -8.76
CA PHE A 116 2.38 12.85 -8.29
C PHE A 116 3.58 11.92 -8.10
N PHE A 117 4.70 12.16 -8.78
CA PHE A 117 5.91 11.35 -8.62
C PHE A 117 6.76 11.75 -7.42
N SER A 118 6.41 12.85 -6.75
CA SER A 118 7.19 13.43 -5.66
C SER A 118 6.40 13.59 -4.35
N LEU A 119 5.38 12.75 -4.14
CA LEU A 119 4.54 12.82 -2.96
C LEU A 119 5.35 12.74 -1.66
N ILE A 120 6.37 11.85 -1.62
CA ILE A 120 7.20 11.61 -0.43
C ILE A 120 8.44 12.51 -0.35
N ILE A 121 8.84 13.14 -1.46
CA ILE A 121 10.06 13.97 -1.49
C ILE A 121 9.83 15.23 -0.66
N PRO A 122 10.78 15.62 0.21
CA PRO A 122 10.66 16.83 1.01
C PRO A 122 10.51 18.10 0.16
N LYS A 123 9.74 19.06 0.67
CA LYS A 123 9.55 20.37 0.03
C LYS A 123 10.85 21.12 -0.23
N ALA A 124 11.86 20.90 0.63
CA ALA A 124 13.19 21.47 0.45
C ALA A 124 13.85 21.06 -0.89
N TYR A 125 13.46 19.91 -1.44
CA TYR A 125 13.94 19.40 -2.73
C TYR A 125 12.90 19.50 -3.85
N GLY A 126 11.81 20.24 -3.61
CA GLY A 126 10.77 20.49 -4.61
C GLY A 126 9.65 19.46 -4.65
N GLY A 127 9.59 18.53 -3.70
CA GLY A 127 8.51 17.56 -3.56
C GLY A 127 7.31 18.08 -2.75
N LEU A 128 6.33 17.24 -2.53
CA LEU A 128 5.10 17.56 -1.82
C LEU A 128 5.15 17.26 -0.31
N GLU A 129 6.06 16.39 0.13
CA GLU A 129 6.28 16.04 1.55
C GLU A 129 4.98 15.59 2.25
N PHE A 130 4.21 14.74 1.59
CA PHE A 130 2.95 14.25 2.13
C PHE A 130 3.18 13.24 3.25
N THR A 131 2.26 13.25 4.21
CA THR A 131 2.23 12.24 5.27
C THR A 131 1.97 10.85 4.69
N PRO A 132 2.35 9.76 5.39
CA PRO A 132 2.01 8.41 4.97
C PRO A 132 0.50 8.21 4.74
N LEU A 133 -0.36 8.88 5.53
CA LEU A 133 -1.80 8.85 5.34
C LEU A 133 -2.21 9.57 4.04
N GLY A 134 -1.59 10.70 3.73
CA GLY A 134 -1.81 11.43 2.48
C GLY A 134 -1.46 10.61 1.27
N VAL A 135 -0.26 10.04 1.25
CA VAL A 135 0.20 9.12 0.18
C VAL A 135 -0.76 7.94 0.03
N ALA A 136 -1.11 7.25 1.13
CA ALA A 136 -2.05 6.13 1.10
C ALA A 136 -3.43 6.54 0.57
N SER A 137 -3.91 7.73 0.91
CA SER A 137 -5.20 8.25 0.45
C SER A 137 -5.19 8.56 -1.05
N VAL A 138 -4.11 9.15 -1.57
CA VAL A 138 -3.90 9.36 -3.01
C VAL A 138 -3.88 8.02 -3.72
N MET A 139 -3.06 7.08 -3.25
CA MET A 139 -2.92 5.76 -3.86
C MET A 139 -4.22 4.96 -3.86
N ALA A 140 -4.98 5.00 -2.76
CA ALA A 140 -6.29 4.36 -2.69
C ALA A 140 -7.28 4.92 -3.71
N LYS A 141 -7.29 6.25 -3.88
CA LYS A 141 -8.22 6.93 -4.80
C LYS A 141 -7.86 6.68 -6.26
N ILE A 142 -6.61 6.87 -6.66
CA ILE A 142 -6.20 6.58 -8.04
C ILE A 142 -6.29 5.09 -8.37
N GLY A 143 -5.94 4.21 -7.42
CA GLY A 143 -6.03 2.76 -7.58
C GLY A 143 -7.46 2.26 -7.75
N SER A 144 -8.45 2.93 -7.15
CA SER A 144 -9.86 2.61 -7.34
C SER A 144 -10.36 2.94 -8.75
N ARG A 145 -9.66 3.81 -9.50
CA ARG A 145 -10.00 4.23 -10.86
C ARG A 145 -9.14 3.56 -11.92
N SER A 146 -7.81 3.50 -11.68
CA SER A 146 -6.83 3.00 -12.64
C SER A 146 -5.70 2.28 -11.92
N PRO A 147 -5.64 0.95 -11.96
CA PRO A 147 -4.48 0.18 -11.49
C PRO A 147 -3.19 0.55 -12.23
N THR A 148 -3.27 0.89 -13.52
CA THR A 148 -2.13 1.31 -14.33
C THR A 148 -1.51 2.60 -13.80
N LEU A 149 -2.34 3.64 -13.58
CA LEU A 149 -1.89 4.89 -12.97
C LEU A 149 -1.35 4.66 -11.55
N SER A 150 -2.04 3.85 -10.76
CA SER A 150 -1.62 3.54 -9.40
C SER A 150 -0.23 2.90 -9.36
N SER A 151 0.07 1.98 -10.25
CA SER A 151 1.40 1.37 -10.36
C SER A 151 2.45 2.40 -10.77
N MET A 152 2.14 3.27 -11.74
CA MET A 152 3.05 4.29 -12.23
C MET A 152 3.41 5.32 -11.12
N VAL A 153 2.43 5.76 -10.36
CA VAL A 153 2.64 6.72 -9.25
C VAL A 153 3.23 6.03 -8.02
N GLY A 154 2.85 4.80 -7.75
CA GLY A 154 3.27 4.06 -6.57
C GLY A 154 4.75 3.74 -6.55
N VAL A 155 5.33 3.34 -7.68
CA VAL A 155 6.73 2.94 -7.76
C VAL A 155 7.70 4.07 -7.33
N PRO A 156 7.63 5.30 -7.86
CA PRO A 156 8.50 6.39 -7.41
C PRO A 156 8.32 6.74 -5.92
N ASN A 157 7.10 6.62 -5.40
CA ASN A 157 6.74 7.01 -4.04
C ASN A 157 6.89 5.88 -3.00
N SER A 158 7.36 4.69 -3.36
CA SER A 158 7.55 3.58 -2.43
C SER A 158 8.84 2.81 -2.65
N LEU A 159 9.10 2.36 -3.88
CA LEU A 159 10.26 1.56 -4.24
C LEU A 159 11.30 2.35 -5.04
N GLY A 160 11.01 3.61 -5.33
CA GLY A 160 11.86 4.50 -6.10
C GLY A 160 13.12 4.93 -5.34
N PRO A 161 14.09 5.51 -6.05
CA PRO A 161 15.36 5.91 -5.45
C PRO A 161 15.22 7.03 -4.41
N ALA A 162 14.12 7.80 -4.42
CA ALA A 162 13.92 8.91 -3.50
C ALA A 162 13.92 8.46 -2.03
N GLU A 163 13.20 7.38 -1.70
CA GLU A 163 13.14 6.81 -0.36
C GLU A 163 14.54 6.41 0.14
N LEU A 164 15.28 5.69 -0.71
CA LEU A 164 16.65 5.27 -0.37
C LEU A 164 17.60 6.45 -0.22
N LEU A 165 17.51 7.46 -1.10
CA LEU A 165 18.33 8.66 -1.00
C LEU A 165 18.03 9.45 0.28
N MET A 166 16.76 9.61 0.65
CA MET A 166 16.39 10.33 1.87
C MET A 166 16.98 9.69 3.13
N HIS A 167 16.98 8.36 3.19
CA HIS A 167 17.45 7.64 4.38
C HIS A 167 18.96 7.37 4.39
N TYR A 168 19.56 7.08 3.24
CA TYR A 168 20.92 6.55 3.15
C TYR A 168 21.85 7.37 2.24
N GLY A 169 21.31 8.33 1.48
CA GLY A 169 22.12 9.19 0.60
C GLY A 169 22.99 10.17 1.37
N THR A 170 24.15 10.52 0.82
CA THR A 170 24.92 11.68 1.30
C THR A 170 24.19 12.97 0.97
N GLU A 171 24.50 14.07 1.67
CA GLU A 171 23.87 15.37 1.39
C GLU A 171 24.09 15.81 -0.07
N GLU A 172 25.30 15.60 -0.62
CA GLU A 172 25.59 15.87 -2.02
C GLU A 172 24.70 15.07 -2.99
N GLN A 173 24.44 13.80 -2.68
CA GLN A 173 23.53 12.96 -3.46
C GLN A 173 22.09 13.47 -3.37
N LYS A 174 21.63 13.81 -2.16
CA LYS A 174 20.30 14.37 -1.94
C LYS A 174 20.10 15.66 -2.70
N ASP A 175 21.02 16.63 -2.54
CA ASP A 175 20.95 17.93 -3.20
C ASP A 175 21.00 17.84 -4.74
N THR A 176 21.69 16.84 -5.27
CA THR A 176 21.84 16.65 -6.71
C THR A 176 20.70 15.89 -7.34
N LEU A 177 20.19 14.85 -6.66
CA LEU A 177 19.28 13.86 -7.26
C LEU A 177 17.82 14.07 -6.87
N LEU A 178 17.51 14.43 -5.61
CA LEU A 178 16.12 14.59 -5.19
C LEU A 178 15.37 15.68 -5.99
N PRO A 179 15.94 16.86 -6.31
CA PRO A 179 15.24 17.82 -7.15
C PRO A 179 14.93 17.32 -8.57
N LYS A 180 15.79 16.44 -9.11
CA LYS A 180 15.55 15.82 -10.42
C LYS A 180 14.46 14.76 -10.39
N LEU A 181 14.27 14.10 -9.24
CA LEU A 181 13.20 13.14 -9.04
C LEU A 181 11.86 13.82 -8.73
N ALA A 182 11.91 15.06 -8.24
CA ALA A 182 10.73 15.84 -7.92
C ALA A 182 10.14 16.62 -9.13
N SER A 183 10.90 16.75 -10.24
CA SER A 183 10.55 17.59 -11.40
C SER A 183 9.80 16.87 -12.54
#